data_af707c61f349b4f594a407dfa0ccb814
#
_entry.id   af707c61f349b4f594a407dfa0ccb814
#
_cell.length_a   1.000
_cell.length_b   1.000
_cell.length_c   1.000
_cell.angle_alpha   90.00
_cell.angle_beta   90.00
_cell.angle_gamma   90.00
#
_symmetry.space_group_name_H-M   'P 1'
#
loop_
_entity.id
_entity.type
_entity.pdbx_description
1 polymer ?
#
loop_
_entity_poly.entity_id
_entity_poly.type
_entity_poly.pdbx_seq_one_letter_code
_entity_poly.pdbx_strand_id
1 'polypeptide(L)'
;MSYETLSRSVVFVVTLVVLLVGHSLGDHVAQTDRQAAHKATRGAAGWRALAGHLLTYHVTITAALLLTCAALRLPLSPAGVGAGVVFSALTHGLLDRRWPVRAVLRATGSPRFADTTSPVCGMYVADQALHQVSLLISALLVAGL
;
A
#
# COMPACT_ATOMS: atom_id res chain seq x y z
N MET A 1 -6.06 21.21 22.54
CA MET A 1 -6.24 20.55 21.22
C MET A 1 -7.72 20.67 20.86
N SER A 2 -8.08 21.14 19.67
CA SER A 2 -9.48 21.23 19.28
C SER A 2 -10.10 19.85 19.07
N TYR A 3 -11.42 19.72 19.13
CA TYR A 3 -12.14 18.47 18.83
C TYR A 3 -11.82 17.98 17.41
N GLU A 4 -11.77 18.90 16.45
CA GLU A 4 -11.43 18.59 15.05
C GLU A 4 -10.03 18.00 14.93
N THR A 5 -9.02 18.59 15.56
CA THR A 5 -7.66 18.07 15.57
C THR A 5 -7.60 16.67 16.16
N LEU A 6 -8.31 16.43 17.27
CA LEU A 6 -8.37 15.10 17.89
C LEU A 6 -9.03 14.08 16.94
N SER A 7 -10.17 14.45 16.34
CA SER A 7 -10.90 13.58 15.40
C SER A 7 -10.01 13.19 14.21
N ARG A 8 -9.35 14.15 13.57
CA ARG A 8 -8.41 13.89 12.47
C ARG A 8 -7.26 12.98 12.89
N SER A 9 -6.71 13.20 14.09
CA SER A 9 -5.62 12.36 14.60
C SER A 9 -6.08 10.92 14.81
N VAL A 10 -7.28 10.71 15.35
CA VAL A 10 -7.86 9.36 15.53
C VAL A 10 -8.12 8.70 14.18
N VAL A 11 -8.73 9.41 13.22
CA VAL A 11 -8.94 8.91 11.87
C VAL A 11 -7.62 8.51 11.21
N PHE A 12 -6.58 9.34 11.33
CA PHE A 12 -5.26 9.04 10.81
C PHE A 12 -4.69 7.74 11.39
N VAL A 13 -4.66 7.61 12.72
CA VAL A 13 -4.06 6.44 13.39
C VAL A 13 -4.84 5.17 13.04
N VAL A 14 -6.17 5.19 13.11
CA VAL A 14 -7.00 4.03 12.76
C VAL A 14 -6.82 3.67 11.29
N THR A 15 -6.84 4.65 10.39
CA THR A 15 -6.61 4.42 8.96
C THR A 15 -5.25 3.79 8.72
N LEU A 16 -4.18 4.32 9.30
CA LEU A 16 -2.84 3.78 9.12
C LEU A 16 -2.75 2.31 9.59
N VAL A 17 -3.27 2.01 10.77
CA VAL A 17 -3.27 0.62 11.29
C VAL A 17 -4.04 -0.31 10.38
N VAL A 18 -5.25 0.09 9.94
CA VAL A 18 -6.07 -0.72 9.04
C VAL A 18 -5.39 -0.92 7.69
N LEU A 19 -4.77 0.12 7.13
CA LEU A 19 -4.06 0.00 5.86
C LEU A 19 -2.84 -0.92 5.98
N LEU A 20 -2.08 -0.88 7.08
CA LEU A 20 -0.94 -1.78 7.31
C LEU A 20 -1.38 -3.24 7.44
N VAL A 21 -2.43 -3.52 8.22
CA VAL A 21 -3.00 -4.87 8.34
C VAL A 21 -3.60 -5.33 7.01
N GLY A 22 -4.38 -4.47 6.37
CA GLY A 22 -4.99 -4.72 5.07
C GLY A 22 -3.96 -4.97 3.97
N HIS A 23 -2.82 -4.25 4.01
CA HIS A 23 -1.70 -4.47 3.10
C HIS A 23 -1.13 -5.88 3.25
N SER A 24 -0.87 -6.32 4.47
CA SER A 24 -0.38 -7.68 4.71
C SER A 24 -1.37 -8.73 4.20
N LEU A 25 -2.67 -8.52 4.39
CA LEU A 25 -3.71 -9.42 3.86
C LEU A 25 -3.77 -9.37 2.33
N GLY A 26 -3.76 -8.18 1.74
CA GLY A 26 -3.88 -7.98 0.29
C GLY A 26 -2.69 -8.50 -0.49
N ASP A 27 -1.48 -8.29 0.03
CA ASP A 27 -0.23 -8.63 -0.65
C ASP A 27 0.21 -10.08 -0.45
N HIS A 28 -0.17 -10.71 0.69
CA HIS A 28 0.33 -12.03 1.03
C HIS A 28 -0.76 -13.12 1.05
N VAL A 29 -2.03 -12.76 1.29
CA VAL A 29 -3.11 -13.74 1.42
C VAL A 29 -4.11 -13.67 0.27
N ALA A 30 -4.54 -12.47 -0.13
CA ALA A 30 -5.52 -12.30 -1.21
C ALA A 30 -4.89 -12.31 -2.61
N GLN A 31 -3.57 -12.20 -2.70
CA GLN A 31 -2.82 -12.30 -3.96
C GLN A 31 -2.71 -13.76 -4.41
N THR A 32 -3.01 -14.03 -5.68
CA THR A 32 -2.80 -15.36 -6.26
C THR A 32 -1.34 -15.58 -6.68
N ASP A 33 -0.89 -16.85 -6.73
CA ASP A 33 0.45 -17.21 -7.23
C ASP A 33 0.73 -16.64 -8.62
N ARG A 34 -0.27 -16.65 -9.51
CA ARG A 34 -0.17 -16.08 -10.84
C ARG A 34 0.11 -14.56 -10.80
N GLN A 35 -0.59 -13.82 -9.93
CA GLN A 35 -0.37 -12.39 -9.76
C GLN A 35 1.04 -12.13 -9.21
N ALA A 36 1.44 -12.84 -8.17
CA ALA A 36 2.77 -12.74 -7.56
C ALA A 36 3.91 -12.99 -8.56
N ALA A 37 3.77 -14.03 -9.40
CA ALA A 37 4.79 -14.41 -10.37
C ALA A 37 4.89 -13.43 -11.55
N HIS A 38 3.79 -12.79 -11.95
CA HIS A 38 3.75 -12.06 -13.23
C HIS A 38 3.58 -10.55 -13.11
N LYS A 39 3.14 -9.97 -11.94
CA LYS A 39 2.86 -8.53 -11.80
C LYS A 39 4.06 -7.61 -12.15
N ALA A 40 5.30 -8.10 -12.04
CA ALA A 40 6.50 -7.36 -12.42
C ALA A 40 6.98 -7.63 -13.86
N THR A 41 6.40 -8.58 -14.59
CA THR A 41 6.84 -8.95 -15.94
C THR A 41 6.39 -7.93 -16.99
N ARG A 42 7.12 -7.87 -18.12
CA ARG A 42 6.77 -7.00 -19.26
C ARG A 42 5.63 -7.61 -20.08
N GLY A 43 4.97 -6.77 -20.88
CA GLY A 43 3.92 -7.19 -21.82
C GLY A 43 2.53 -7.31 -21.18
N ALA A 44 1.54 -7.65 -22.01
CA ALA A 44 0.13 -7.65 -21.64
C ALA A 44 -0.24 -8.61 -20.49
N ALA A 45 0.45 -9.76 -20.41
CA ALA A 45 0.24 -10.72 -19.32
C ALA A 45 0.63 -10.13 -17.95
N GLY A 46 1.77 -9.42 -17.90
CA GLY A 46 2.22 -8.74 -16.69
C GLY A 46 1.27 -7.62 -16.26
N TRP A 47 0.82 -6.80 -17.19
CA TRP A 47 -0.14 -5.74 -16.90
C TRP A 47 -1.50 -6.28 -16.42
N ARG A 48 -1.99 -7.38 -16.99
CA ARG A 48 -3.22 -8.04 -16.51
C ARG A 48 -3.06 -8.61 -15.10
N ALA A 49 -1.92 -9.23 -14.81
CA ALA A 49 -1.63 -9.73 -13.47
C ALA A 49 -1.56 -8.60 -12.45
N LEU A 50 -0.89 -7.49 -12.78
CA LEU A 50 -0.81 -6.29 -11.94
C LEU A 50 -2.19 -5.67 -11.73
N ALA A 51 -2.98 -5.46 -12.78
CA ALA A 51 -4.33 -4.89 -12.66
C ALA A 51 -5.25 -5.76 -11.79
N GLY A 52 -5.22 -7.09 -11.98
CA GLY A 52 -5.97 -8.03 -11.13
C GLY A 52 -5.52 -7.97 -9.67
N HIS A 53 -4.22 -7.89 -9.40
CA HIS A 53 -3.69 -7.72 -8.05
C HIS A 53 -4.12 -6.39 -7.44
N LEU A 54 -3.96 -5.28 -8.14
CA LEU A 54 -4.38 -3.96 -7.65
C LEU A 54 -5.87 -3.92 -7.32
N LEU A 55 -6.71 -4.56 -8.13
CA LEU A 55 -8.15 -4.62 -7.86
C LEU A 55 -8.45 -5.38 -6.56
N THR A 56 -7.96 -6.63 -6.43
CA THR A 56 -8.21 -7.43 -5.23
C THR A 56 -7.62 -6.78 -3.98
N TYR A 57 -6.41 -6.22 -4.09
CA TYR A 57 -5.77 -5.50 -3.00
C TYR A 57 -6.60 -4.29 -2.54
N HIS A 58 -6.99 -3.39 -3.46
CA HIS A 58 -7.72 -2.16 -3.08
C HIS A 58 -9.14 -2.44 -2.62
N VAL A 59 -9.80 -3.47 -3.13
CA VAL A 59 -11.08 -3.94 -2.57
C VAL A 59 -10.88 -4.39 -1.12
N THR A 60 -9.83 -5.15 -0.83
CA THR A 60 -9.54 -5.65 0.52
C THR A 60 -9.27 -4.52 1.50
N ILE A 61 -8.34 -3.61 1.19
CA ILE A 61 -7.98 -2.52 2.12
C ILE A 61 -9.10 -1.50 2.29
N THR A 62 -9.83 -1.17 1.21
CA THR A 62 -10.94 -0.21 1.27
C THR A 62 -12.10 -0.79 2.07
N ALA A 63 -12.47 -2.05 1.84
CA ALA A 63 -13.51 -2.71 2.63
C ALA A 63 -13.13 -2.76 4.11
N ALA A 64 -11.89 -3.14 4.45
CA ALA A 64 -11.40 -3.15 5.81
C ALA A 64 -11.49 -1.77 6.46
N LEU A 65 -11.09 -0.70 5.75
CA LEU A 65 -11.15 0.68 6.23
C LEU A 65 -12.61 1.11 6.49
N LEU A 66 -13.49 0.93 5.52
CA LEU A 66 -14.89 1.34 5.62
C LEU A 66 -15.61 0.59 6.76
N LEU A 67 -15.40 -0.73 6.87
CA LEU A 67 -15.99 -1.55 7.94
C LEU A 67 -15.48 -1.14 9.32
N THR A 68 -14.17 -0.92 9.47
CA THR A 68 -13.58 -0.50 10.74
C THR A 68 -14.07 0.88 11.16
N CYS A 69 -14.06 1.85 10.26
CA CYS A 69 -14.54 3.19 10.57
C CYS A 69 -16.04 3.24 10.86
N ALA A 70 -16.85 2.43 10.16
CA ALA A 70 -18.27 2.29 10.45
C ALA A 70 -18.49 1.68 11.84
N ALA A 71 -17.77 0.62 12.21
CA ALA A 71 -17.85 -0.01 13.52
C ALA A 71 -17.44 0.94 14.66
N LEU A 72 -16.44 1.79 14.43
CA LEU A 72 -15.95 2.77 15.40
C LEU A 72 -16.69 4.11 15.31
N ARG A 73 -17.64 4.26 14.38
CA ARG A 73 -18.37 5.51 14.11
C ARG A 73 -17.44 6.70 13.83
N LEU A 74 -16.34 6.44 13.14
CA LEU A 74 -15.38 7.49 12.76
C LEU A 74 -15.84 8.18 11.47
N PRO A 75 -15.77 9.51 11.41
CA PRO A 75 -16.14 10.24 10.20
C PRO A 75 -15.07 10.04 9.13
N LEU A 76 -15.50 9.68 7.91
CA LEU A 76 -14.64 9.62 6.73
C LEU A 76 -15.17 10.61 5.68
N SER A 77 -14.28 11.41 5.12
CA SER A 77 -14.56 12.21 3.94
C SER A 77 -14.47 11.34 2.67
N PRO A 78 -15.50 11.32 1.82
CA PRO A 78 -15.40 10.62 0.52
C PRO A 78 -14.22 11.13 -0.33
N ALA A 79 -13.92 12.43 -0.28
CA ALA A 79 -12.79 13.02 -0.98
C ALA A 79 -11.45 12.50 -0.44
N GLY A 80 -11.30 12.44 0.89
CA GLY A 80 -10.10 11.90 1.53
C GLY A 80 -9.89 10.42 1.23
N VAL A 81 -10.96 9.61 1.33
CA VAL A 81 -10.89 8.18 0.96
C VAL A 81 -10.52 8.02 -0.51
N GLY A 82 -11.16 8.78 -1.41
CA GLY A 82 -10.86 8.74 -2.84
C GLY A 82 -9.40 9.11 -3.13
N ALA A 83 -8.90 10.19 -2.54
CA ALA A 83 -7.50 10.63 -2.69
C ALA A 83 -6.52 9.57 -2.17
N GLY A 84 -6.75 9.02 -0.97
CA GLY A 84 -5.91 7.99 -0.38
C GLY A 84 -5.88 6.71 -1.21
N VAL A 85 -7.03 6.25 -1.72
CA VAL A 85 -7.12 5.06 -2.58
C VAL A 85 -6.41 5.28 -3.92
N VAL A 86 -6.64 6.42 -4.58
CA VAL A 86 -5.96 6.74 -5.86
C VAL A 86 -4.45 6.82 -5.67
N PHE A 87 -3.98 7.53 -4.65
CA PHE A 87 -2.56 7.61 -4.35
C PHE A 87 -1.96 6.22 -4.07
N SER A 88 -2.63 5.42 -3.23
CA SER A 88 -2.22 4.04 -2.94
C SER A 88 -2.16 3.20 -4.22
N ALA A 89 -3.16 3.25 -5.09
CA ALA A 89 -3.20 2.45 -6.31
C ALA A 89 -2.06 2.80 -7.28
N LEU A 90 -1.76 4.08 -7.43
CA LEU A 90 -0.67 4.54 -8.30
C LEU A 90 0.70 4.12 -7.75
N THR A 91 0.95 4.35 -6.45
CA THR A 91 2.23 4.02 -5.83
C THR A 91 2.44 2.52 -5.70
N HIS A 92 1.42 1.77 -5.28
CA HIS A 92 1.48 0.31 -5.19
C HIS A 92 1.76 -0.32 -6.56
N GLY A 93 1.01 0.09 -7.60
CA GLY A 93 1.24 -0.39 -8.96
C GLY A 93 2.63 -0.07 -9.50
N LEU A 94 3.18 1.08 -9.13
CA LEU A 94 4.54 1.47 -9.51
C LEU A 94 5.60 0.63 -8.79
N LEU A 95 5.49 0.46 -7.47
CA LEU A 95 6.44 -0.30 -6.66
C LEU A 95 6.44 -1.79 -7.04
N ASP A 96 5.29 -2.38 -7.32
CA ASP A 96 5.14 -3.77 -7.76
C ASP A 96 5.87 -4.10 -9.07
N ARG A 97 6.27 -3.08 -9.85
CA ARG A 97 7.15 -3.26 -11.01
C ARG A 97 8.60 -3.56 -10.64
N ARG A 98 8.97 -3.49 -9.38
CA ARG A 98 10.30 -3.77 -8.77
C ARG A 98 11.42 -2.84 -9.22
N TRP A 99 11.39 -2.30 -10.46
CA TRP A 99 12.44 -1.40 -10.94
C TRP A 99 12.53 -0.08 -10.13
N PRO A 100 11.41 0.50 -9.63
CA PRO A 100 11.52 1.71 -8.79
C PRO A 100 12.21 1.42 -7.47
N VAL A 101 11.91 0.27 -6.85
CA VAL A 101 12.57 -0.17 -5.60
C VAL A 101 14.08 -0.28 -5.82
N ARG A 102 14.53 -0.91 -6.93
CA ARG A 102 15.95 -0.96 -7.29
C ARG A 102 16.55 0.43 -7.54
N ALA A 103 15.79 1.34 -8.15
CA ALA A 103 16.24 2.71 -8.38
C ALA A 103 16.48 3.47 -7.06
N VAL A 104 15.55 3.34 -6.11
CA VAL A 104 15.70 3.92 -4.76
C VAL A 104 16.94 3.35 -4.08
N LEU A 105 17.13 2.03 -4.05
CA LEU A 105 18.29 1.39 -3.42
C LEU A 105 19.61 1.85 -4.04
N ARG A 106 19.65 2.06 -5.37
CA ARG A 106 20.82 2.64 -6.04
C ARG A 106 21.08 4.08 -5.61
N ALA A 107 20.03 4.90 -5.58
CA ALA A 107 20.13 6.31 -5.20
C ALA A 107 20.54 6.51 -3.73
N THR A 108 20.16 5.58 -2.85
CA THR A 108 20.51 5.61 -1.41
C THR A 108 21.82 4.90 -1.08
N GLY A 109 22.58 4.45 -2.07
CA GLY A 109 23.89 3.84 -1.87
C GLY A 109 23.88 2.36 -1.44
N SER A 110 22.72 1.68 -1.56
CA SER A 110 22.54 0.28 -1.15
C SER A 110 22.17 -0.67 -2.31
N PRO A 111 22.80 -0.59 -3.51
CA PRO A 111 22.38 -1.39 -4.66
C PRO A 111 22.51 -2.90 -4.43
N ARG A 112 23.50 -3.34 -3.64
CA ARG A 112 23.72 -4.77 -3.35
C ARG A 112 22.64 -5.37 -2.46
N PHE A 113 21.94 -4.56 -1.67
CA PHE A 113 20.87 -5.05 -0.82
C PHE A 113 19.72 -5.67 -1.66
N ALA A 114 19.46 -5.13 -2.84
CA ALA A 114 18.46 -5.68 -3.75
C ALA A 114 18.74 -7.14 -4.19
N ASP A 115 19.98 -7.56 -4.16
CA ASP A 115 20.43 -8.89 -4.61
C ASP A 115 20.70 -9.84 -3.42
N THR A 116 20.56 -9.36 -2.18
CA THR A 116 20.68 -10.16 -0.97
C THR A 116 19.48 -11.11 -0.84
N THR A 117 19.76 -12.39 -0.60
CA THR A 117 18.73 -13.44 -0.47
C THR A 117 18.76 -14.13 0.90
N SER A 118 19.83 -13.94 1.71
CA SER A 118 20.00 -14.52 3.03
C SER A 118 20.65 -13.50 3.96
N PRO A 119 20.22 -13.41 5.23
CA PRO A 119 19.14 -14.16 5.89
C PRO A 119 17.74 -13.71 5.50
N VAL A 120 17.61 -12.58 4.79
CA VAL A 120 16.33 -12.04 4.29
C VAL A 120 16.46 -11.65 2.82
N CYS A 121 15.35 -11.65 2.10
CA CYS A 121 15.31 -11.12 0.74
C CYS A 121 15.29 -9.59 0.78
N GLY A 122 16.41 -8.95 0.45
CA GLY A 122 16.57 -7.50 0.53
C GLY A 122 15.61 -6.74 -0.40
N MET A 123 15.36 -7.28 -1.60
CA MET A 123 14.35 -6.71 -2.50
C MET A 123 12.95 -6.69 -1.87
N TYR A 124 12.54 -7.79 -1.22
CA TYR A 124 11.25 -7.87 -0.54
C TYR A 124 11.16 -6.87 0.63
N VAL A 125 12.20 -6.81 1.47
CA VAL A 125 12.21 -5.88 2.62
C VAL A 125 12.13 -4.43 2.17
N ALA A 126 12.90 -4.04 1.15
CA ALA A 126 12.87 -2.67 0.63
C ALA A 126 11.52 -2.34 -0.04
N ASP A 127 10.96 -3.29 -0.78
CA ASP A 127 9.65 -3.18 -1.39
C ASP A 127 8.56 -2.93 -0.33
N GLN A 128 8.52 -3.76 0.71
CA GLN A 128 7.56 -3.61 1.81
C GLN A 128 7.74 -2.27 2.57
N ALA A 129 8.97 -1.83 2.80
CA ALA A 129 9.24 -0.54 3.43
C ALA A 129 8.68 0.64 2.62
N LEU A 130 8.87 0.63 1.30
CA LEU A 130 8.34 1.68 0.43
C LEU A 130 6.80 1.65 0.32
N HIS A 131 6.18 0.46 0.34
CA HIS A 131 4.73 0.34 0.46
C HIS A 131 4.21 0.94 1.77
N GLN A 132 4.87 0.67 2.90
CA GLN A 132 4.48 1.25 4.19
C GLN A 132 4.56 2.78 4.21
N VAL A 133 5.59 3.38 3.58
CA VAL A 133 5.67 4.84 3.40
C VAL A 133 4.50 5.36 2.56
N SER A 134 4.15 4.67 1.48
CA SER A 134 3.01 5.04 0.65
C SER A 134 1.68 4.95 1.42
N LEU A 135 1.51 3.94 2.27
CA LEU A 135 0.33 3.80 3.13
C LEU A 135 0.25 4.90 4.19
N LEU A 136 1.39 5.32 4.75
CA LEU A 136 1.45 6.48 5.66
C LEU A 136 0.91 7.74 4.98
N ILE A 137 1.35 8.01 3.74
CA ILE A 137 0.87 9.17 2.96
C ILE A 137 -0.62 9.01 2.63
N SER A 138 -1.07 7.81 2.25
CA SER A 138 -2.49 7.52 2.00
C SER A 138 -3.35 7.82 3.24
N ALA A 139 -2.88 7.40 4.43
CA ALA A 139 -3.58 7.67 5.69
C ALA A 139 -3.65 9.17 6.02
N LEU A 140 -2.60 9.93 5.71
CA LEU A 140 -2.60 11.39 5.85
C LEU A 140 -3.62 12.05 4.91
N LEU A 141 -3.74 11.58 3.66
CA LEU A 141 -4.73 12.07 2.70
C LEU A 141 -6.17 11.77 3.18
N VAL A 142 -6.41 10.55 3.68
CA VAL A 142 -7.74 10.17 4.21
C VAL A 142 -8.14 11.05 5.39
N ALA A 143 -7.22 11.36 6.28
CA ALA A 143 -7.52 12.13 7.50
C ALA A 143 -7.48 13.65 7.30
N GLY A 144 -6.79 14.13 6.28
CA GLY A 144 -6.53 15.54 6.04
C GLY A 144 -7.57 16.24 5.15
N LEU A 145 -8.29 15.49 4.31
CA LEU A 145 -9.32 15.98 3.38
C LEU A 145 -10.71 15.58 3.86
#